data_63d0577da682d792b86412baf409692b
#
_entry.id   63d0577da682d792b86412baf409692b
#
_cell.length_a   1.000
_cell.length_b   1.000
_cell.length_c   1.000
_cell.angle_alpha   90.00
_cell.angle_beta   90.00
_cell.angle_gamma   90.00
#
_symmetry.space_group_name_H-M   'P 1'
#
loop_
_entity.id
_entity.type
_entity.pdbx_description
1 polymer ?
#
loop_
_entity_poly.entity_id
_entity_poly.type
_entity_poly.pdbx_seq_one_letter_code
_entity_poly.pdbx_strand_id
1 'polypeptide(L)'
;MNQLTAYTLRLGDNCLVLSQRLGEWCGHAPELEIDLALANIGLDLLGQARNFLSYAAELAGEGDEDTLAFTRDERQFSNLLLVEQPNGNFADTIARQYFIDAWHVALFTRLMESRDPQLAAISAKAIKEARYHLRFSRGWLERLGNGTDVSGQKMQQAIDKLWRFTAELFDADEIYIALSEEGIAVDPRTLRAAWEAEVFAGINEATLNVPQEQAYRTGGKKGLHTEHLGPMLAEMQYLQRVLPGQQW
;
A
#
# COMPACT_ATOMS: atom_id res chain seq x y z
N MET A 1 -19.09 9.45 9.92
CA MET A 1 -17.69 9.80 9.53
C MET A 1 -17.77 10.72 8.32
N ASN A 2 -17.08 11.86 8.32
CA ASN A 2 -17.07 12.74 7.16
C ASN A 2 -16.20 12.16 6.01
N GLN A 3 -16.36 12.69 4.79
CA GLN A 3 -15.64 12.14 3.62
C GLN A 3 -14.13 12.31 3.69
N LEU A 4 -13.63 13.42 4.24
CA LEU A 4 -12.20 13.69 4.39
C LEU A 4 -11.58 12.71 5.40
N THR A 5 -12.23 12.47 6.53
CA THR A 5 -11.79 11.44 7.50
C THR A 5 -11.72 10.07 6.85
N ALA A 6 -12.75 9.68 6.09
CA ALA A 6 -12.78 8.38 5.41
C ALA A 6 -11.66 8.24 4.36
N TYR A 7 -11.40 9.29 3.59
CA TYR A 7 -10.32 9.32 2.62
C TYR A 7 -8.95 9.19 3.28
N THR A 8 -8.71 9.99 4.32
CA THR A 8 -7.45 9.99 5.06
C THR A 8 -7.19 8.64 5.73
N LEU A 9 -8.25 8.02 6.28
CA LEU A 9 -8.18 6.70 6.89
C LEU A 9 -7.77 5.62 5.88
N ARG A 10 -8.28 5.65 4.64
CA ARG A 10 -7.88 4.73 3.56
C ARG A 10 -6.38 4.80 3.25
N LEU A 11 -5.83 6.02 3.22
CA LEU A 11 -4.40 6.23 2.99
C LEU A 11 -3.57 5.65 4.14
N GLY A 12 -3.98 5.89 5.38
CA GLY A 12 -3.35 5.33 6.57
C GLY A 12 -3.41 3.81 6.61
N ASP A 13 -4.57 3.22 6.31
CA ASP A 13 -4.77 1.78 6.31
C ASP A 13 -3.88 1.07 5.27
N ASN A 14 -3.76 1.63 4.07
CA ASN A 14 -2.86 1.09 3.06
C ASN A 14 -1.41 1.01 3.54
N CYS A 15 -0.92 2.10 4.13
CA CYS A 15 0.44 2.16 4.64
C CYS A 15 0.64 1.24 5.84
N LEU A 16 -0.32 1.18 6.78
CA LEU A 16 -0.25 0.32 7.96
C LEU A 16 -0.21 -1.16 7.59
N VAL A 17 -1.16 -1.60 6.77
CA VAL A 17 -1.26 -3.00 6.35
C VAL A 17 -0.02 -3.44 5.57
N LEU A 18 0.46 -2.60 4.65
CA LEU A 18 1.66 -2.91 3.88
C LEU A 18 2.92 -2.93 4.76
N SER A 19 3.04 -2.04 5.75
CA SER A 19 4.15 -2.04 6.69
C SER A 19 4.21 -3.33 7.52
N GLN A 20 3.06 -3.85 7.96
CA GLN A 20 2.97 -5.13 8.68
C GLN A 20 3.43 -6.29 7.80
N ARG A 21 3.01 -6.33 6.54
CA ARG A 21 3.49 -7.34 5.58
C ARG A 21 4.99 -7.31 5.38
N LEU A 22 5.59 -6.13 5.33
CA LEU A 22 7.06 -6.02 5.23
C LEU A 22 7.76 -6.39 6.54
N GLY A 23 7.14 -6.09 7.70
CA GLY A 23 7.63 -6.50 9.02
C GLY A 23 7.77 -8.01 9.17
N GLU A 24 6.88 -8.80 8.53
CA GLU A 24 6.97 -10.27 8.52
C GLU A 24 8.26 -10.81 7.87
N TRP A 25 8.99 -10.00 7.09
CA TRP A 25 10.27 -10.36 6.50
C TRP A 25 11.46 -10.26 7.47
N CYS A 26 11.31 -9.55 8.60
CA CYS A 26 12.40 -9.34 9.55
C CYS A 26 13.03 -10.67 10.00
N GLY A 27 14.28 -10.87 9.67
CA GLY A 27 15.01 -12.11 9.94
C GLY A 27 14.74 -13.27 8.96
N HIS A 28 13.97 -13.06 7.88
CA HIS A 28 13.57 -14.10 6.93
C HIS A 28 13.94 -13.78 5.47
N ALA A 29 14.47 -12.59 5.19
CA ALA A 29 14.84 -12.22 3.83
C ALA A 29 16.05 -13.04 3.33
N PRO A 30 16.21 -13.19 1.99
CA PRO A 30 17.25 -14.03 1.42
C PRO A 30 18.67 -13.55 1.72
N GLU A 31 18.87 -12.24 1.95
CA GLU A 31 20.16 -11.62 2.24
C GLU A 31 19.98 -10.53 3.29
N LEU A 32 21.03 -10.26 4.08
CA LEU A 32 20.99 -9.25 5.16
C LEU A 32 20.64 -7.84 4.63
N GLU A 33 21.20 -7.48 3.49
CA GLU A 33 20.97 -6.16 2.88
C GLU A 33 19.52 -5.99 2.42
N ILE A 34 18.88 -7.07 1.99
CA ILE A 34 17.47 -7.09 1.60
C ILE A 34 16.59 -6.99 2.84
N ASP A 35 16.93 -7.72 3.90
CA ASP A 35 16.21 -7.69 5.19
C ASP A 35 16.18 -6.26 5.73
N LEU A 36 17.36 -5.62 5.82
CA LEU A 36 17.47 -4.22 6.25
C LEU A 36 16.71 -3.25 5.35
N ALA A 37 16.72 -3.46 4.03
CA ALA A 37 16.00 -2.60 3.11
C ALA A 37 14.49 -2.74 3.28
N LEU A 38 13.96 -3.97 3.37
CA LEU A 38 12.52 -4.22 3.59
C LEU A 38 12.06 -3.68 4.94
N ALA A 39 12.87 -3.86 6.00
CA ALA A 39 12.59 -3.31 7.31
C ALA A 39 12.53 -1.77 7.28
N ASN A 40 13.46 -1.10 6.60
CA ASN A 40 13.44 0.36 6.45
C ASN A 40 12.23 0.85 5.64
N ILE A 41 11.87 0.18 4.53
CA ILE A 41 10.66 0.48 3.77
C ILE A 41 9.42 0.31 4.65
N GLY A 42 9.37 -0.77 5.45
CA GLY A 42 8.30 -1.00 6.42
C GLY A 42 8.17 0.12 7.45
N LEU A 43 9.30 0.63 7.99
CA LEU A 43 9.33 1.75 8.92
C LEU A 43 8.89 3.07 8.28
N ASP A 44 9.29 3.34 7.03
CA ASP A 44 8.83 4.52 6.28
C ASP A 44 7.30 4.48 6.11
N LEU A 45 6.76 3.31 5.70
CA LEU A 45 5.32 3.10 5.56
C LEU A 45 4.58 3.23 6.90
N LEU A 46 5.14 2.73 7.99
CA LEU A 46 4.59 2.91 9.33
C LEU A 46 4.55 4.39 9.73
N GLY A 47 5.61 5.14 9.41
CA GLY A 47 5.64 6.59 9.60
C GLY A 47 4.59 7.33 8.79
N GLN A 48 4.36 6.92 7.54
CA GLN A 48 3.28 7.44 6.70
C GLN A 48 1.91 7.09 7.28
N ALA A 49 1.70 5.83 7.69
CA ALA A 49 0.47 5.38 8.34
C ALA A 49 0.16 6.23 9.57
N ARG A 50 1.14 6.43 10.45
CA ARG A 50 1.00 7.28 11.63
C ARG A 50 0.53 8.68 11.27
N ASN A 51 1.17 9.34 10.30
CA ASN A 51 0.80 10.70 9.91
C ASN A 51 -0.65 10.78 9.39
N PHE A 52 -1.09 9.82 8.54
CA PHE A 52 -2.46 9.79 8.04
C PHE A 52 -3.47 9.42 9.12
N LEU A 53 -3.19 8.44 9.96
CA LEU A 53 -4.10 8.01 11.03
C LEU A 53 -4.23 9.08 12.12
N SER A 54 -3.14 9.76 12.52
CA SER A 54 -3.21 10.91 13.44
C SER A 54 -4.12 12.00 12.89
N TYR A 55 -3.98 12.32 11.59
CA TYR A 55 -4.83 13.32 10.96
C TYR A 55 -6.29 12.84 10.84
N ALA A 56 -6.53 11.56 10.58
CA ALA A 56 -7.89 11.00 10.56
C ALA A 56 -8.55 11.07 11.94
N ALA A 57 -7.81 10.80 13.03
CA ALA A 57 -8.29 10.94 14.41
C ALA A 57 -8.61 12.39 14.76
N GLU A 58 -7.75 13.34 14.39
CA GLU A 58 -8.00 14.78 14.54
C GLU A 58 -9.29 15.21 13.85
N LEU A 59 -9.49 14.80 12.59
CA LEU A 59 -10.70 15.08 11.82
C LEU A 59 -11.97 14.43 12.40
N ALA A 60 -11.83 13.28 13.05
CA ALA A 60 -12.92 12.59 13.74
C ALA A 60 -13.26 13.25 15.09
N GLY A 61 -12.31 13.94 15.70
CA GLY A 61 -12.44 14.56 17.03
C GLY A 61 -12.41 13.56 18.17
N GLU A 62 -11.95 12.33 17.96
CA GLU A 62 -11.87 11.27 18.94
C GLU A 62 -10.73 10.28 18.65
N GLY A 63 -10.14 9.73 19.73
CA GLY A 63 -9.06 8.75 19.63
C GLY A 63 -7.75 9.36 19.17
N ASP A 64 -6.86 8.45 18.75
CA ASP A 64 -5.53 8.74 18.21
C ASP A 64 -5.18 7.71 17.13
N GLU A 65 -3.98 7.79 16.57
CA GLU A 65 -3.50 6.84 15.56
C GLU A 65 -3.46 5.40 16.07
N ASP A 66 -3.12 5.20 17.34
CA ASP A 66 -3.04 3.86 17.95
C ASP A 66 -4.43 3.27 18.15
N THR A 67 -5.40 4.07 18.56
CA THR A 67 -6.81 3.66 18.63
C THR A 67 -7.29 3.19 17.25
N LEU A 68 -7.00 3.97 16.20
CA LEU A 68 -7.38 3.62 14.83
C LEU A 68 -6.65 2.37 14.30
N ALA A 69 -5.40 2.14 14.71
CA ALA A 69 -4.63 0.98 14.29
C ALA A 69 -5.05 -0.30 15.03
N PHE A 70 -5.26 -0.23 16.35
CA PHE A 70 -5.29 -1.43 17.20
C PHE A 70 -6.68 -1.83 17.70
N THR A 71 -7.71 -0.98 17.57
CA THR A 71 -9.04 -1.29 18.12
C THR A 71 -10.09 -1.61 17.06
N ARG A 72 -9.86 -1.23 15.80
CA ARG A 72 -10.80 -1.49 14.70
C ARG A 72 -10.84 -2.97 14.29
N ASP A 73 -12.03 -3.46 13.98
CA ASP A 73 -12.22 -4.78 13.40
C ASP A 73 -11.95 -4.77 11.88
N GLU A 74 -11.75 -5.96 11.32
CA GLU A 74 -11.45 -6.16 9.90
C GLU A 74 -12.34 -5.32 8.97
N ARG A 75 -13.65 -5.32 9.18
CA ARG A 75 -14.62 -4.58 8.34
C ARG A 75 -14.56 -3.06 8.48
N GLN A 76 -13.81 -2.56 9.45
CA GLN A 76 -13.60 -1.12 9.66
C GLN A 76 -12.31 -0.63 8.99
N PHE A 77 -11.50 -1.54 8.48
CA PHE A 77 -10.37 -1.21 7.61
C PHE A 77 -10.84 -0.94 6.18
N SER A 78 -10.14 -0.06 5.48
CA SER A 78 -10.50 0.41 4.14
C SER A 78 -9.30 0.38 3.19
N ASN A 79 -8.33 -0.49 3.46
CA ASN A 79 -7.15 -0.68 2.62
C ASN A 79 -7.50 -1.41 1.31
N LEU A 80 -6.66 -1.20 0.31
CA LEU A 80 -6.70 -1.94 -0.95
C LEU A 80 -6.42 -3.42 -0.73
N LEU A 81 -7.09 -4.30 -1.47
CA LEU A 81 -6.88 -5.75 -1.38
C LEU A 81 -5.46 -6.17 -1.75
N LEU A 82 -4.78 -5.38 -2.57
CA LEU A 82 -3.40 -5.67 -2.97
C LEU A 82 -2.43 -5.62 -1.80
N VAL A 83 -2.57 -4.65 -0.88
CA VAL A 83 -1.62 -4.46 0.23
C VAL A 83 -1.71 -5.53 1.30
N GLU A 84 -2.85 -6.22 1.43
CA GLU A 84 -3.07 -7.29 2.40
C GLU A 84 -2.64 -8.68 1.92
N GLN A 85 -2.23 -8.80 0.64
CA GLN A 85 -1.81 -10.10 0.11
C GLN A 85 -0.57 -10.63 0.84
N PRO A 86 -0.50 -11.95 1.09
CA PRO A 86 0.62 -12.54 1.82
C PRO A 86 1.95 -12.37 1.07
N ASN A 87 3.03 -12.42 1.82
CA ASN A 87 4.38 -12.26 1.27
C ASN A 87 4.76 -13.34 0.25
N GLY A 88 4.25 -14.57 0.42
CA GLY A 88 4.60 -15.68 -0.46
C GLY A 88 6.11 -15.91 -0.52
N ASN A 89 6.66 -15.98 -1.71
CA ASN A 89 8.10 -15.93 -1.93
C ASN A 89 8.56 -14.47 -2.21
N PHE A 90 9.87 -14.26 -2.32
CA PHE A 90 10.42 -12.91 -2.51
C PHE A 90 9.90 -12.23 -3.80
N ALA A 91 9.63 -12.98 -4.87
CA ALA A 91 9.05 -12.41 -6.09
C ALA A 91 7.60 -11.93 -5.89
N ASP A 92 6.79 -12.65 -5.09
CA ASP A 92 5.42 -12.20 -4.73
C ASP A 92 5.48 -10.85 -4.00
N THR A 93 6.41 -10.72 -3.04
CA THR A 93 6.60 -9.47 -2.29
C THR A 93 7.07 -8.33 -3.20
N ILE A 94 8.03 -8.58 -4.10
CA ILE A 94 8.54 -7.56 -5.03
C ILE A 94 7.45 -7.13 -6.01
N ALA A 95 6.64 -8.04 -6.55
CA ALA A 95 5.53 -7.68 -7.43
C ALA A 95 4.49 -6.80 -6.73
N ARG A 96 4.06 -7.20 -5.51
CA ARG A 96 3.14 -6.39 -4.71
C ARG A 96 3.71 -5.01 -4.46
N GLN A 97 4.95 -4.95 -3.99
CA GLN A 97 5.63 -3.71 -3.66
C GLN A 97 5.76 -2.81 -4.89
N TYR A 98 6.20 -3.34 -6.03
CA TYR A 98 6.35 -2.58 -7.26
C TYR A 98 5.05 -1.92 -7.74
N PHE A 99 3.94 -2.66 -7.72
CA PHE A 99 2.64 -2.12 -8.11
C PHE A 99 2.17 -0.99 -7.19
N ILE A 100 2.37 -1.15 -5.88
CA ILE A 100 1.99 -0.13 -4.90
C ILE A 100 2.95 1.06 -4.92
N ASP A 101 4.26 0.85 -5.06
CA ASP A 101 5.24 1.94 -5.10
C ASP A 101 5.02 2.84 -6.32
N ALA A 102 4.75 2.25 -7.49
CA ALA A 102 4.39 2.99 -8.70
C ALA A 102 3.11 3.83 -8.48
N TRP A 103 2.12 3.26 -7.79
CA TRP A 103 0.89 3.96 -7.45
C TRP A 103 1.12 5.06 -6.41
N HIS A 104 1.90 4.81 -5.36
CA HIS A 104 2.26 5.81 -4.35
C HIS A 104 3.00 7.01 -4.97
N VAL A 105 3.95 6.76 -5.88
CA VAL A 105 4.65 7.85 -6.59
C VAL A 105 3.66 8.68 -7.41
N ALA A 106 2.76 8.06 -8.17
CA ALA A 106 1.76 8.77 -8.94
C ALA A 106 0.79 9.56 -8.04
N LEU A 107 0.31 8.94 -6.95
CA LEU A 107 -0.62 9.53 -6.00
C LEU A 107 0.01 10.71 -5.25
N PHE A 108 1.16 10.51 -4.59
CA PHE A 108 1.75 11.54 -3.75
C PHE A 108 2.29 12.72 -4.56
N THR A 109 2.73 12.50 -5.81
CA THR A 109 3.09 13.59 -6.72
C THR A 109 1.93 14.55 -6.94
N ARG A 110 0.69 14.07 -6.98
CA ARG A 110 -0.49 14.90 -7.17
C ARG A 110 -1.09 15.38 -5.85
N LEU A 111 -1.05 14.54 -4.83
CA LEU A 111 -1.65 14.86 -3.52
C LEU A 111 -0.85 15.93 -2.75
N MET A 112 0.43 16.12 -3.04
CA MET A 112 1.21 17.25 -2.49
C MET A 112 0.70 18.63 -2.97
N GLU A 113 -0.17 18.65 -3.98
CA GLU A 113 -0.84 19.86 -4.49
C GLU A 113 -2.28 20.00 -3.96
N SER A 114 -2.67 19.16 -2.98
CA SER A 114 -3.99 19.21 -2.35
C SER A 114 -4.30 20.58 -1.77
N ARG A 115 -5.56 21.00 -1.85
CA ARG A 115 -6.06 22.17 -1.12
C ARG A 115 -6.12 21.97 0.39
N ASP A 116 -6.13 20.72 0.85
CA ASP A 116 -5.96 20.39 2.26
C ASP A 116 -4.47 20.46 2.61
N PRO A 117 -4.05 21.42 3.47
CA PRO A 117 -2.63 21.66 3.74
C PRO A 117 -1.97 20.51 4.49
N GLN A 118 -2.73 19.74 5.29
CA GLN A 118 -2.19 18.61 6.04
C GLN A 118 -1.92 17.42 5.10
N LEU A 119 -2.85 17.09 4.20
CA LEU A 119 -2.63 16.07 3.17
C LEU A 119 -1.48 16.46 2.25
N ALA A 120 -1.38 17.73 1.85
CA ALA A 120 -0.28 18.22 1.03
C ALA A 120 1.08 18.04 1.74
N ALA A 121 1.17 18.41 3.03
CA ALA A 121 2.39 18.30 3.83
C ALA A 121 2.83 16.84 4.04
N ILE A 122 1.90 15.95 4.40
CA ILE A 122 2.17 14.51 4.54
C ILE A 122 2.68 13.94 3.23
N SER A 123 2.02 14.26 2.12
CA SER A 123 2.38 13.75 0.78
C SER A 123 3.72 14.28 0.30
N ALA A 124 4.06 15.54 0.57
CA ALA A 124 5.35 16.13 0.24
C ALA A 124 6.54 15.47 0.97
N LYS A 125 6.29 14.89 2.15
CA LYS A 125 7.27 14.03 2.83
C LYS A 125 7.28 12.63 2.20
N ALA A 126 6.13 12.00 2.10
CA ALA A 126 5.97 10.61 1.64
C ALA A 126 6.50 10.37 0.21
N ILE A 127 6.39 11.35 -0.71
CA ILE A 127 6.87 11.20 -2.08
C ILE A 127 8.39 10.92 -2.17
N LYS A 128 9.18 11.41 -1.24
CA LYS A 128 10.63 11.18 -1.21
C LYS A 128 10.94 9.73 -0.89
N GLU A 129 10.23 9.18 0.09
CA GLU A 129 10.30 7.78 0.50
C GLU A 129 9.76 6.88 -0.61
N ALA A 130 8.58 7.17 -1.17
CA ALA A 130 7.96 6.41 -2.24
C ALA A 130 8.85 6.29 -3.51
N ARG A 131 9.60 7.33 -3.86
CA ARG A 131 10.56 7.27 -4.98
C ARG A 131 11.74 6.34 -4.69
N TYR A 132 12.17 6.24 -3.43
CA TYR A 132 13.18 5.27 -3.03
C TYR A 132 12.62 3.84 -3.09
N HIS A 133 11.41 3.63 -2.56
CA HIS A 133 10.72 2.34 -2.58
C HIS A 133 10.54 1.83 -4.02
N LEU A 134 10.07 2.69 -4.94
CA LEU A 134 9.91 2.33 -6.35
C LEU A 134 11.24 1.95 -7.00
N ARG A 135 12.32 2.69 -6.73
CA ARG A 135 13.65 2.34 -7.25
C ARG A 135 14.12 0.98 -6.74
N PHE A 136 13.86 0.67 -5.48
CA PHE A 136 14.18 -0.62 -4.88
C PHE A 136 13.39 -1.76 -5.53
N SER A 137 12.07 -1.65 -5.55
CA SER A 137 11.18 -2.70 -6.05
C SER A 137 11.35 -2.92 -7.56
N ARG A 138 11.50 -1.85 -8.37
CA ARG A 138 11.83 -1.94 -9.78
C ARG A 138 13.17 -2.63 -10.03
N GLY A 139 14.21 -2.24 -9.31
CA GLY A 139 15.53 -2.84 -9.45
C GLY A 139 15.53 -4.34 -9.14
N TRP A 140 14.71 -4.79 -8.19
CA TRP A 140 14.56 -6.22 -7.91
C TRP A 140 13.67 -6.93 -8.93
N LEU A 141 12.62 -6.29 -9.44
CA LEU A 141 11.84 -6.81 -10.56
C LEU A 141 12.74 -7.14 -11.76
N GLU A 142 13.59 -6.18 -12.15
CA GLU A 142 14.53 -6.35 -13.27
C GLU A 142 15.55 -7.46 -13.00
N ARG A 143 16.14 -7.52 -11.80
CA ARG A 143 17.11 -8.57 -11.43
C ARG A 143 16.50 -9.96 -11.41
N LEU A 144 15.26 -10.10 -10.92
CA LEU A 144 14.58 -11.39 -10.86
C LEU A 144 14.12 -11.83 -12.25
N GLY A 145 13.59 -10.91 -13.06
CA GLY A 145 13.14 -11.20 -14.42
C GLY A 145 14.27 -11.59 -15.35
N ASN A 146 15.38 -10.84 -15.32
CA ASN A 146 16.54 -11.06 -16.18
C ASN A 146 17.60 -12.02 -15.58
N GLY A 147 17.32 -12.61 -14.42
CA GLY A 147 18.26 -13.48 -13.70
C GLY A 147 18.30 -14.90 -14.28
N THR A 148 17.87 -15.86 -13.50
CA THR A 148 17.77 -17.27 -13.93
C THR A 148 16.35 -17.57 -14.44
N ASP A 149 16.22 -18.67 -15.21
CA ASP A 149 14.89 -19.14 -15.64
C ASP A 149 13.94 -19.35 -14.47
N VAL A 150 14.46 -19.82 -13.32
CA VAL A 150 13.67 -20.04 -12.10
C VAL A 150 13.20 -18.72 -11.50
N SER A 151 14.07 -17.70 -11.41
CA SER A 151 13.68 -16.39 -10.86
C SER A 151 12.69 -15.67 -11.80
N GLY A 152 12.92 -15.71 -13.11
CA GLY A 152 12.04 -15.14 -14.11
C GLY A 152 10.64 -15.78 -14.09
N GLN A 153 10.56 -17.12 -14.01
CA GLN A 153 9.27 -17.81 -13.87
C GLN A 153 8.54 -17.45 -12.59
N LYS A 154 9.23 -17.39 -11.43
CA LYS A 154 8.62 -16.97 -10.17
C LYS A 154 8.11 -15.53 -10.24
N MET A 155 8.89 -14.63 -10.86
CA MET A 155 8.51 -13.22 -10.99
C MET A 155 7.28 -13.07 -11.89
N GLN A 156 7.23 -13.78 -13.04
CA GLN A 156 6.05 -13.80 -13.91
C GLN A 156 4.81 -14.32 -13.18
N GLN A 157 4.95 -15.45 -12.47
CA GLN A 157 3.82 -16.01 -11.70
C GLN A 157 3.31 -15.05 -10.63
N ALA A 158 4.21 -14.32 -9.96
CA ALA A 158 3.83 -13.31 -8.98
C ALA A 158 3.05 -12.15 -9.61
N ILE A 159 3.53 -11.65 -10.75
CA ILE A 159 2.85 -10.61 -11.54
C ILE A 159 1.45 -11.10 -11.94
N ASP A 160 1.34 -12.27 -12.56
CA ASP A 160 0.07 -12.84 -13.04
C ASP A 160 -0.94 -13.02 -11.89
N LYS A 161 -0.47 -13.53 -10.74
CA LYS A 161 -1.30 -13.75 -9.55
C LYS A 161 -1.84 -12.44 -8.95
N LEU A 162 -1.00 -11.41 -8.86
CA LEU A 162 -1.35 -10.16 -8.20
C LEU A 162 -2.05 -9.16 -9.12
N TRP A 163 -1.97 -9.34 -10.43
CA TRP A 163 -2.57 -8.44 -11.43
C TRP A 163 -4.05 -8.18 -11.20
N ARG A 164 -4.78 -9.20 -10.77
CA ARG A 164 -6.23 -9.12 -10.49
C ARG A 164 -6.64 -8.09 -9.44
N PHE A 165 -5.70 -7.64 -8.61
CA PHE A 165 -5.94 -6.64 -7.55
C PHE A 165 -5.59 -5.21 -8.00
N THR A 166 -4.96 -5.03 -9.17
CA THR A 166 -4.45 -3.71 -9.58
C THR A 166 -5.56 -2.76 -10.03
N ALA A 167 -6.68 -3.28 -10.54
CA ALA A 167 -7.79 -2.42 -10.98
C ALA A 167 -8.37 -1.58 -9.84
N GLU A 168 -8.38 -2.10 -8.59
CA GLU A 168 -8.88 -1.39 -7.41
C GLU A 168 -8.09 -0.12 -7.10
N LEU A 169 -6.83 -0.03 -7.52
CA LEU A 169 -6.00 1.18 -7.39
C LEU A 169 -6.67 2.40 -8.03
N PHE A 170 -7.47 2.17 -9.06
CA PHE A 170 -8.08 3.21 -9.90
C PHE A 170 -9.59 3.32 -9.73
N ASP A 171 -10.19 2.54 -8.82
CA ASP A 171 -11.62 2.65 -8.52
C ASP A 171 -11.91 3.98 -7.81
N ALA A 172 -12.84 4.76 -8.37
CA ALA A 172 -13.33 5.99 -7.79
C ALA A 172 -14.76 5.78 -7.28
N ASP A 173 -14.95 5.90 -5.98
CA ASP A 173 -16.28 5.98 -5.38
C ASP A 173 -16.67 7.44 -5.13
N GLU A 174 -17.86 7.64 -4.56
CA GLU A 174 -18.41 8.95 -4.25
C GLU A 174 -17.52 9.82 -3.35
N ILE A 175 -16.72 9.22 -2.45
CA ILE A 175 -15.77 9.93 -1.59
C ILE A 175 -14.64 10.54 -2.44
N TYR A 176 -14.03 9.73 -3.32
CA TYR A 176 -12.97 10.20 -4.21
C TYR A 176 -13.47 11.27 -5.17
N ILE A 177 -14.69 11.08 -5.75
CA ILE A 177 -15.26 12.01 -6.71
C ILE A 177 -15.51 13.36 -6.03
N ALA A 178 -16.25 13.39 -4.91
CA ALA A 178 -16.57 14.62 -4.21
C ALA A 178 -15.33 15.40 -3.77
N LEU A 179 -14.37 14.73 -3.11
CA LEU A 179 -13.16 15.41 -2.64
C LEU A 179 -12.21 15.82 -3.77
N SER A 180 -12.21 15.13 -4.91
CA SER A 180 -11.40 15.54 -6.06
C SER A 180 -11.98 16.78 -6.77
N GLU A 181 -13.30 16.92 -6.80
CA GLU A 181 -13.98 18.14 -7.30
C GLU A 181 -13.65 19.37 -6.42
N GLU A 182 -13.46 19.16 -5.12
CA GLU A 182 -13.01 20.19 -4.18
C GLU A 182 -11.49 20.48 -4.28
N GLY A 183 -10.74 19.66 -5.03
CA GLY A 183 -9.28 19.76 -5.12
C GLY A 183 -8.55 19.24 -3.87
N ILE A 184 -9.20 18.44 -3.05
CA ILE A 184 -8.64 17.85 -1.81
C ILE A 184 -8.03 16.50 -2.09
N ALA A 185 -8.80 15.57 -2.66
CA ALA A 185 -8.31 14.25 -3.04
C ALA A 185 -7.82 14.22 -4.51
N VAL A 186 -7.12 13.17 -4.86
CA VAL A 186 -6.78 12.85 -6.26
C VAL A 186 -7.81 11.87 -6.80
N ASP A 187 -8.41 12.16 -7.95
CA ASP A 187 -9.22 11.17 -8.67
C ASP A 187 -8.33 10.00 -9.11
N PRO A 188 -8.51 8.80 -8.56
CA PRO A 188 -7.61 7.67 -8.82
C PRO A 188 -7.59 7.25 -10.29
N ARG A 189 -8.67 7.50 -11.04
CA ARG A 189 -8.74 7.21 -12.49
C ARG A 189 -7.68 7.97 -13.28
N THR A 190 -7.31 9.16 -12.82
CA THR A 190 -6.28 10.01 -13.46
C THR A 190 -4.85 9.53 -13.24
N LEU A 191 -4.65 8.57 -12.31
CA LEU A 191 -3.32 8.00 -12.02
C LEU A 191 -2.99 6.84 -12.96
N ARG A 192 -3.98 6.21 -13.58
CA ARG A 192 -3.83 4.98 -14.36
C ARG A 192 -2.76 5.10 -15.46
N ALA A 193 -2.81 6.14 -16.27
CA ALA A 193 -1.88 6.28 -17.39
C ALA A 193 -0.41 6.38 -16.94
N ALA A 194 -0.13 7.11 -15.85
CA ALA A 194 1.21 7.23 -15.31
C ALA A 194 1.69 5.91 -14.69
N TRP A 195 0.81 5.22 -13.99
CA TRP A 195 1.07 3.91 -13.40
C TRP A 195 1.35 2.85 -14.47
N GLU A 196 0.50 2.76 -15.50
CA GLU A 196 0.66 1.82 -16.62
C GLU A 196 1.97 2.08 -17.36
N ALA A 197 2.32 3.35 -17.61
CA ALA A 197 3.58 3.71 -18.26
C ALA A 197 4.80 3.19 -17.47
N GLU A 198 4.81 3.39 -16.15
CA GLU A 198 5.89 2.91 -15.27
C GLU A 198 5.92 1.38 -15.20
N VAL A 199 4.76 0.76 -14.91
CA VAL A 199 4.68 -0.67 -14.66
C VAL A 199 4.95 -1.48 -15.92
N PHE A 200 4.42 -1.06 -17.08
CA PHE A 200 4.67 -1.76 -18.34
C PHE A 200 6.13 -1.62 -18.79
N ALA A 201 6.73 -0.45 -18.59
CA ALA A 201 8.16 -0.25 -18.88
C ALA A 201 9.02 -1.21 -18.02
N GLY A 202 8.81 -1.26 -16.72
CA GLY A 202 9.59 -2.14 -15.83
C GLY A 202 9.38 -3.62 -16.11
N ILE A 203 8.14 -4.07 -16.38
CA ILE A 203 7.87 -5.47 -16.76
C ILE A 203 8.58 -5.82 -18.08
N ASN A 204 8.55 -4.94 -19.07
CA ASN A 204 9.22 -5.18 -20.36
C ASN A 204 10.76 -5.17 -20.21
N GLU A 205 11.34 -4.26 -19.42
CA GLU A 205 12.78 -4.22 -19.14
C GLU A 205 13.26 -5.46 -18.36
N ALA A 206 12.37 -6.04 -17.55
CA ALA A 206 12.59 -7.31 -16.87
C ALA A 206 12.40 -8.55 -17.78
N THR A 207 12.17 -8.37 -19.09
CA THR A 207 11.86 -9.44 -20.08
C THR A 207 10.67 -10.31 -19.70
N LEU A 208 9.70 -9.73 -18.99
CA LEU A 208 8.47 -10.36 -18.55
C LEU A 208 7.28 -9.89 -19.38
N ASN A 209 6.17 -10.58 -19.26
CA ASN A 209 4.96 -10.27 -20.00
C ASN A 209 3.97 -9.49 -19.12
N VAL A 210 3.40 -8.43 -19.67
CA VAL A 210 2.26 -7.75 -19.04
C VAL A 210 1.06 -8.70 -19.11
N PRO A 211 0.39 -9.00 -17.98
CA PRO A 211 -0.75 -9.90 -17.98
C PRO A 211 -1.90 -9.37 -18.87
N GLN A 212 -2.59 -10.27 -19.53
CA GLN A 212 -3.84 -9.95 -20.23
C GLN A 212 -4.96 -9.67 -19.23
N GLU A 213 -6.05 -9.04 -19.68
CA GLU A 213 -7.23 -8.79 -18.85
C GLU A 213 -7.71 -10.04 -18.12
N GLN A 214 -7.94 -9.89 -16.82
CA GLN A 214 -8.45 -10.93 -15.93
C GLN A 214 -9.69 -10.41 -15.20
N ALA A 215 -10.42 -11.34 -14.55
CA ALA A 215 -11.45 -10.95 -13.60
C ALA A 215 -10.81 -10.24 -12.40
N TYR A 216 -11.10 -8.96 -12.23
CA TYR A 216 -10.57 -8.13 -11.14
C TYR A 216 -11.24 -8.42 -9.79
N ARG A 217 -10.49 -8.17 -8.72
CA ARG A 217 -10.95 -8.23 -7.35
C ARG A 217 -10.91 -6.83 -6.75
N THR A 218 -12.03 -6.42 -6.17
CA THR A 218 -12.21 -5.13 -5.51
C THR A 218 -13.07 -5.31 -4.26
N GLY A 219 -13.05 -4.35 -3.35
CA GLY A 219 -13.91 -4.36 -2.16
C GLY A 219 -13.24 -3.83 -0.89
N GLY A 220 -11.91 -3.77 -0.85
CA GLY A 220 -11.17 -3.33 0.32
C GLY A 220 -11.60 -1.96 0.83
N LYS A 221 -11.78 -0.99 -0.08
CA LYS A 221 -12.30 0.37 0.25
C LYS A 221 -13.68 0.37 0.92
N LYS A 222 -14.41 -0.75 0.88
CA LYS A 222 -15.74 -0.93 1.48
C LYS A 222 -15.75 -1.93 2.65
N GLY A 223 -14.57 -2.29 3.18
CA GLY A 223 -14.43 -3.26 4.27
C GLY A 223 -14.71 -4.72 3.85
N LEU A 224 -14.60 -5.03 2.55
CA LEU A 224 -14.70 -6.39 2.02
C LEU A 224 -13.30 -6.88 1.67
N HIS A 225 -12.69 -7.59 2.61
CA HIS A 225 -11.32 -8.03 2.54
C HIS A 225 -11.17 -9.49 2.11
N THR A 226 -9.94 -9.88 1.79
CA THR A 226 -9.59 -11.28 1.57
C THR A 226 -9.37 -11.97 2.93
N GLU A 227 -9.27 -13.29 2.93
CA GLU A 227 -9.00 -14.11 4.11
C GLU A 227 -7.66 -13.79 4.80
N HIS A 228 -6.86 -12.90 4.22
CA HIS A 228 -5.51 -12.61 4.70
C HIS A 228 -5.44 -11.44 5.70
N LEU A 229 -6.44 -10.54 5.71
CA LEU A 229 -6.40 -9.38 6.61
C LEU A 229 -6.69 -9.76 8.05
N GLY A 230 -7.74 -10.54 8.31
CA GLY A 230 -8.18 -10.90 9.66
C GLY A 230 -7.08 -11.54 10.52
N PRO A 231 -6.38 -12.60 10.04
CA PRO A 231 -5.26 -13.19 10.78
C PRO A 231 -4.13 -12.21 11.07
N MET A 232 -3.77 -11.35 10.12
CA MET A 232 -2.73 -10.34 10.31
C MET A 232 -3.12 -9.32 11.38
N LEU A 233 -4.37 -8.83 11.35
CA LEU A 233 -4.87 -7.92 12.39
C LEU A 233 -4.93 -8.59 13.76
N ALA A 234 -5.34 -9.86 13.83
CA ALA A 234 -5.38 -10.60 15.08
C ALA A 234 -3.98 -10.68 15.74
N GLU A 235 -2.93 -10.86 14.94
CA GLU A 235 -1.55 -10.86 15.42
C GLU A 235 -1.08 -9.43 15.80
N MET A 236 -1.28 -8.46 14.94
CA MET A 236 -0.88 -7.06 15.15
C MET A 236 -1.54 -6.45 16.39
N GLN A 237 -2.83 -6.71 16.59
CA GLN A 237 -3.65 -6.07 17.63
C GLN A 237 -3.66 -6.83 18.96
N TYR A 238 -3.09 -8.03 19.01
CA TYR A 238 -3.24 -8.94 20.16
C TYR A 238 -2.91 -8.30 21.50
N LEU A 239 -1.72 -7.71 21.63
CA LEU A 239 -1.27 -7.15 22.92
C LEU A 239 -2.16 -5.98 23.35
N GLN A 240 -2.52 -5.09 22.46
CA GLN A 240 -3.34 -3.92 22.76
C GLN A 240 -4.77 -4.32 23.18
N ARG A 241 -5.31 -5.37 22.57
CA ARG A 241 -6.65 -5.87 22.90
C ARG A 241 -6.69 -6.65 24.21
N VAL A 242 -5.64 -7.41 24.53
CA VAL A 242 -5.56 -8.24 25.75
C VAL A 242 -5.17 -7.41 26.97
N LEU A 243 -4.37 -6.37 26.78
CA LEU A 243 -3.84 -5.50 27.84
C LEU A 243 -4.22 -4.03 27.59
N PRO A 244 -5.52 -3.69 27.59
CA PRO A 244 -5.96 -2.33 27.27
C PRO A 244 -5.44 -1.31 28.29
N GLY A 245 -5.00 -0.14 27.79
CA GLY A 245 -4.53 0.97 28.62
C GLY A 245 -3.10 0.82 29.17
N GLN A 246 -2.38 -0.22 28.78
CA GLN A 246 -0.95 -0.34 29.09
C GLN A 246 -0.13 0.57 28.14
N GLN A 247 0.94 1.16 28.70
CA GLN A 247 1.95 1.92 27.94
C GLN A 247 3.21 1.06 27.80
N TRP A 248 3.75 1.01 26.60
CA TRP A 248 4.92 0.19 26.23
C TRP A 248 6.14 1.05 25.95
#